data_597ebad75df0c6212c25a4238b6b4dbf
#
_entry.id   597ebad75df0c6212c25a4238b6b4dbf
#
_cell.length_a   1.000
_cell.length_b   1.000
_cell.length_c   1.000
_cell.angle_alpha   90.00
_cell.angle_beta   90.00
_cell.angle_gamma   90.00
#
_symmetry.space_group_name_H-M   'P 1'
#
loop_
_entity.id
_entity.type
_entity.pdbx_description
1 polymer ?
#
loop_
_entity_poly.entity_id
_entity_poly.type
_entity_poly.pdbx_seq_one_letter_code
_entity_poly.pdbx_strand_id
1 'polypeptide(L)'
;MDQFDLALKMKRLAAWLDPRCEPDSLVCRQFNEPPFGQCYVTIDPERQGPFASINMNRVHLCGAENGLTSQGIARLIDLFASKNVKRFFVWLSPGPRMEAARDWLETEGLTRIRRTGYPTLWRRDGSVAPFRTDLEVREVSVDEVVAARDQLDDTMWPGYLRSAGKQNFFHYMAFDGARPVAIAALCVFEDIGYLMAAATNARDRQRGAQQALIARRIARAEQMGCSIQVSETLYMLEHSLRNLQRAGFEEAYEKEVFEWNA
;
A
#
# COMPACT_ATOMS: atom_id res chain seq x y z
N MET A 1 0.06 17.96 10.22
CA MET A 1 -0.08 17.29 8.91
C MET A 1 -1.55 17.07 8.67
N ASP A 2 -2.09 17.59 7.60
CA ASP A 2 -3.46 17.34 7.17
C ASP A 2 -3.53 16.13 6.19
N GLN A 3 -4.74 15.83 5.71
CA GLN A 3 -4.98 14.69 4.79
C GLN A 3 -4.25 14.86 3.46
N PHE A 4 -4.13 16.09 2.96
CA PHE A 4 -3.46 16.36 1.70
C PHE A 4 -1.94 16.18 1.82
N ASP A 5 -1.34 16.73 2.87
CA ASP A 5 0.08 16.53 3.16
C ASP A 5 0.41 15.04 3.25
N LEU A 6 -0.46 14.26 3.94
CA LEU A 6 -0.29 12.82 4.02
C LEU A 6 -0.40 12.17 2.63
N ALA A 7 -1.38 12.55 1.81
CA ALA A 7 -1.55 11.99 0.47
C ALA A 7 -0.30 12.21 -0.40
N LEU A 8 0.30 13.41 -0.35
CA LEU A 8 1.57 13.70 -1.04
C LEU A 8 2.73 12.85 -0.52
N LYS A 9 2.85 12.68 0.81
CA LYS A 9 3.86 11.80 1.40
C LYS A 9 3.67 10.36 0.97
N MET A 10 2.43 9.85 0.97
CA MET A 10 2.13 8.48 0.55
C MET A 10 2.43 8.24 -0.93
N LYS A 11 2.24 9.23 -1.79
CA LYS A 11 2.68 9.15 -3.19
C LYS A 11 4.20 9.06 -3.31
N ARG A 12 4.95 9.88 -2.56
CA ARG A 12 6.43 9.79 -2.55
C ARG A 12 6.90 8.46 -2.00
N LEU A 13 6.22 7.95 -0.93
CA LEU A 13 6.48 6.61 -0.41
C LEU A 13 6.27 5.54 -1.48
N ALA A 14 5.17 5.56 -2.23
CA ALA A 14 4.91 4.61 -3.31
C ALA A 14 6.02 4.67 -4.38
N ALA A 15 6.40 5.86 -4.83
CA ALA A 15 7.48 6.04 -5.80
C ALA A 15 8.85 5.55 -5.32
N TRP A 16 9.09 5.58 -4.01
CA TRP A 16 10.30 5.03 -3.40
C TRP A 16 10.21 3.51 -3.17
N LEU A 17 9.01 3.01 -2.79
CA LEU A 17 8.75 1.64 -2.38
C LEU A 17 8.70 0.67 -3.57
N ASP A 18 7.90 1.00 -4.60
CA ASP A 18 7.60 0.09 -5.70
C ASP A 18 8.86 -0.43 -6.42
N PRO A 19 9.85 0.39 -6.79
CA PRO A 19 11.07 -0.11 -7.42
C PRO A 19 11.89 -1.04 -6.52
N ARG A 20 11.60 -1.08 -5.23
CA ARG A 20 12.30 -1.90 -4.24
C ARG A 20 11.58 -3.21 -3.93
N CYS A 21 10.26 -3.22 -4.04
CA CYS A 21 9.44 -4.35 -3.59
C CYS A 21 8.76 -5.10 -4.74
N GLU A 22 8.67 -4.47 -5.91
CA GLU A 22 7.97 -5.03 -7.06
C GLU A 22 8.94 -5.69 -8.06
N PRO A 23 8.44 -6.50 -9.02
CA PRO A 23 9.28 -7.15 -10.02
C PRO A 23 10.01 -6.18 -10.93
N ASP A 24 11.14 -6.62 -11.48
CA ASP A 24 11.95 -5.83 -12.43
C ASP A 24 11.19 -5.49 -13.72
N SER A 25 10.13 -6.24 -14.05
CA SER A 25 9.21 -5.94 -15.17
C SER A 25 8.37 -4.68 -14.94
N LEU A 26 8.24 -4.22 -13.68
CA LEU A 26 7.45 -3.04 -13.38
C LEU A 26 8.17 -1.76 -13.82
N VAL A 27 7.56 -1.06 -14.76
CA VAL A 27 8.03 0.26 -15.18
C VAL A 27 7.43 1.33 -14.26
N CYS A 28 8.30 2.04 -13.55
CA CYS A 28 7.92 3.15 -12.67
C CYS A 28 8.26 4.47 -13.34
N ARG A 29 7.30 5.41 -13.39
CA ARG A 29 7.50 6.76 -13.93
C ARG A 29 6.92 7.80 -13.01
N GLN A 30 7.67 8.86 -12.78
CA GLN A 30 7.22 10.06 -12.08
C GLN A 30 7.16 11.22 -13.08
N PHE A 31 6.05 11.93 -13.08
CA PHE A 31 5.86 13.15 -13.85
C PHE A 31 5.79 14.33 -12.88
N ASN A 32 6.33 15.47 -13.28
CA ASN A 32 6.36 16.67 -12.44
C ASN A 32 5.92 17.94 -13.21
N GLU A 33 5.50 17.77 -14.47
CA GLU A 33 5.21 18.87 -15.39
C GLU A 33 3.83 18.71 -16.04
N PRO A 34 3.21 19.79 -16.51
CA PRO A 34 2.01 19.72 -17.32
C PRO A 34 2.23 18.83 -18.58
N PRO A 35 1.21 18.13 -19.04
CA PRO A 35 -0.19 18.13 -18.57
C PRO A 35 -0.49 17.12 -17.45
N PHE A 36 0.52 16.38 -16.98
CA PHE A 36 0.35 15.29 -16.00
C PHE A 36 0.36 15.79 -14.56
N GLY A 37 0.93 16.99 -14.29
CA GLY A 37 1.23 17.41 -12.94
C GLY A 37 2.21 16.44 -12.25
N GLN A 38 2.16 16.38 -10.95
CA GLN A 38 3.03 15.49 -10.18
C GLN A 38 2.38 14.12 -9.98
N CYS A 39 2.19 13.32 -11.00
CA CYS A 39 1.67 11.96 -10.83
C CYS A 39 2.78 10.91 -10.84
N TYR A 40 2.48 9.78 -10.22
CA TYR A 40 3.33 8.60 -10.21
C TYR A 40 2.60 7.44 -10.87
N VAL A 41 3.26 6.78 -11.82
CA VAL A 41 2.67 5.74 -12.69
C VAL A 41 3.50 4.46 -12.58
N THR A 42 2.81 3.34 -12.44
CA THR A 42 3.39 2.00 -12.56
C THR A 42 2.73 1.24 -13.71
N ILE A 43 3.53 0.54 -14.52
CA ILE A 43 3.08 -0.20 -15.70
C ILE A 43 3.76 -1.56 -15.73
N ASP A 44 2.97 -2.62 -15.70
CA ASP A 44 3.43 -4.00 -15.90
C ASP A 44 2.57 -4.70 -16.96
N PRO A 45 3.00 -4.73 -18.23
CA PRO A 45 2.24 -5.36 -19.31
C PRO A 45 2.04 -6.87 -19.13
N GLU A 46 2.89 -7.52 -18.35
CA GLU A 46 2.81 -8.97 -18.11
C GLU A 46 1.76 -9.34 -17.08
N ARG A 47 1.32 -8.37 -16.26
CA ARG A 47 0.40 -8.59 -15.14
C ARG A 47 -0.91 -7.84 -15.31
N GLN A 48 -1.77 -8.35 -16.20
CA GLN A 48 -3.04 -7.73 -16.53
C GLN A 48 -4.28 -8.45 -15.93
N GLY A 49 -4.10 -9.42 -15.07
CA GLY A 49 -5.20 -10.08 -14.35
C GLY A 49 -5.93 -9.14 -13.38
N PRO A 50 -7.17 -9.45 -12.97
CA PRO A 50 -8.02 -8.54 -12.20
C PRO A 50 -7.39 -7.97 -10.93
N PHE A 51 -6.68 -8.80 -10.16
CA PHE A 51 -6.01 -8.38 -8.93
C PHE A 51 -4.61 -7.79 -9.18
N ALA A 52 -3.91 -8.28 -10.20
CA ALA A 52 -2.58 -7.79 -10.52
C ALA A 52 -2.65 -6.36 -11.09
N SER A 53 -3.61 -6.07 -11.97
CA SER A 53 -3.74 -4.74 -12.58
C SER A 53 -3.93 -3.62 -11.56
N ILE A 54 -4.72 -3.82 -10.51
CA ILE A 54 -4.98 -2.78 -9.51
C ILE A 54 -3.72 -2.34 -8.77
N ASN A 55 -2.74 -3.23 -8.64
CA ASN A 55 -1.48 -2.97 -7.95
C ASN A 55 -0.34 -2.63 -8.90
N MET A 56 -0.36 -3.18 -10.13
CA MET A 56 0.78 -3.09 -11.06
C MET A 56 0.56 -2.09 -12.18
N ASN A 57 -0.69 -1.88 -12.62
CA ASN A 57 -1.03 -0.94 -13.67
C ASN A 57 -1.87 0.18 -13.08
N ARG A 58 -1.21 1.17 -12.49
CA ARG A 58 -1.91 2.23 -11.75
C ARG A 58 -1.25 3.59 -11.88
N VAL A 59 -2.07 4.60 -11.64
CA VAL A 59 -1.66 5.99 -11.49
C VAL A 59 -1.98 6.43 -10.06
N HIS A 60 -0.99 6.92 -9.34
CA HIS A 60 -1.20 7.65 -8.10
C HIS A 60 -1.40 9.13 -8.44
N LEU A 61 -2.64 9.58 -8.34
CA LEU A 61 -3.06 10.93 -8.64
C LEU A 61 -3.55 11.60 -7.37
N CYS A 62 -2.84 12.63 -6.94
CA CYS A 62 -3.32 13.51 -5.91
C CYS A 62 -4.13 14.63 -6.58
N GLY A 63 -5.40 14.80 -6.22
CA GLY A 63 -6.32 15.73 -6.88
C GLY A 63 -5.97 17.21 -6.79
N ALA A 64 -4.82 17.52 -6.22
CA ALA A 64 -4.39 18.88 -5.91
C ALA A 64 -3.24 19.41 -6.75
N GLU A 65 -2.71 18.62 -7.65
CA GLU A 65 -1.40 18.95 -8.17
C GLU A 65 -1.47 19.98 -9.27
N ASN A 66 -0.66 21.02 -9.14
CA ASN A 66 -0.47 22.01 -10.20
C ASN A 66 -0.01 21.31 -11.48
N GLY A 67 -0.63 21.66 -12.61
CA GLY A 67 -0.26 21.15 -13.92
C GLY A 67 -1.03 19.94 -14.42
N LEU A 68 -1.85 19.26 -13.60
CA LEU A 68 -2.77 18.26 -14.11
C LEU A 68 -3.90 18.92 -14.90
N THR A 69 -4.21 18.38 -16.06
CA THR A 69 -5.29 18.82 -16.95
C THR A 69 -6.07 17.62 -17.50
N SER A 70 -7.26 17.84 -18.09
CA SER A 70 -7.99 16.78 -18.81
C SER A 70 -7.14 16.15 -19.92
N GLN A 71 -6.36 16.95 -20.63
CA GLN A 71 -5.40 16.42 -21.62
C GLN A 71 -4.36 15.47 -20.99
N GLY A 72 -3.97 15.70 -19.74
CA GLY A 72 -3.08 14.81 -19.00
C GLY A 72 -3.70 13.44 -18.80
N ILE A 73 -4.99 13.37 -18.49
CA ILE A 73 -5.72 12.10 -18.35
C ILE A 73 -5.76 11.34 -19.68
N ALA A 74 -6.12 12.02 -20.78
CA ALA A 74 -6.10 11.40 -22.12
C ALA A 74 -4.72 10.82 -22.46
N ARG A 75 -3.65 11.57 -22.19
CA ARG A 75 -2.27 11.09 -22.42
C ARG A 75 -1.83 9.96 -21.51
N LEU A 76 -2.38 9.83 -20.30
CA LEU A 76 -2.16 8.64 -19.46
C LEU A 76 -2.79 7.41 -20.11
N ILE A 77 -3.99 7.52 -20.67
CA ILE A 77 -4.64 6.44 -21.41
C ILE A 77 -3.76 6.00 -22.58
N ASP A 78 -3.27 6.95 -23.39
CA ASP A 78 -2.37 6.67 -24.51
C ASP A 78 -1.06 6.00 -24.06
N LEU A 79 -0.52 6.43 -22.91
CA LEU A 79 0.68 5.83 -22.32
C LEU A 79 0.49 4.35 -22.01
N PHE A 80 -0.61 3.98 -21.34
CA PHE A 80 -0.92 2.58 -21.03
C PHE A 80 -1.20 1.77 -22.32
N ALA A 81 -1.97 2.32 -23.25
CA ALA A 81 -2.25 1.71 -24.55
C ALA A 81 -0.96 1.45 -25.34
N SER A 82 -0.02 2.41 -25.35
CA SER A 82 1.30 2.27 -26.03
C SER A 82 2.16 1.13 -25.45
N LYS A 83 1.86 0.68 -24.25
CA LYS A 83 2.50 -0.44 -23.56
C LYS A 83 1.66 -1.73 -23.63
N ASN A 84 0.63 -1.76 -24.46
CA ASN A 84 -0.29 -2.90 -24.60
C ASN A 84 -0.99 -3.28 -23.28
N VAL A 85 -1.20 -2.32 -22.39
CA VAL A 85 -2.00 -2.49 -21.18
C VAL A 85 -3.44 -2.12 -21.46
N LYS A 86 -4.32 -3.12 -21.39
CA LYS A 86 -5.75 -2.98 -21.71
C LYS A 86 -6.60 -2.58 -20.50
N ARG A 87 -6.04 -2.60 -19.31
CA ARG A 87 -6.74 -2.29 -18.08
C ARG A 87 -5.79 -1.66 -17.07
N PHE A 88 -6.12 -0.49 -16.57
CA PHE A 88 -5.36 0.17 -15.51
C PHE A 88 -6.27 0.91 -14.54
N PHE A 89 -5.71 1.35 -13.42
CA PHE A 89 -6.44 2.03 -12.35
C PHE A 89 -5.83 3.38 -12.03
N VAL A 90 -6.68 4.32 -11.70
CA VAL A 90 -6.26 5.60 -11.12
C VAL A 90 -6.69 5.64 -9.65
N TRP A 91 -5.71 5.83 -8.78
CA TRP A 91 -5.92 6.03 -7.35
C TRP A 91 -5.92 7.52 -7.07
N LEU A 92 -7.11 8.09 -6.97
CA LEU A 92 -7.30 9.51 -6.72
C LEU A 92 -7.31 9.74 -5.21
N SER A 93 -6.28 10.44 -4.72
CA SER A 93 -6.14 10.85 -3.32
C SER A 93 -6.63 12.29 -3.12
N PRO A 94 -6.93 12.71 -1.87
CA PRO A 94 -7.39 14.06 -1.57
C PRO A 94 -6.48 15.16 -2.10
N GLY A 95 -7.11 16.28 -2.44
CA GLY A 95 -6.38 17.48 -2.85
C GLY A 95 -7.31 18.58 -3.36
N PRO A 96 -6.84 19.84 -3.48
CA PRO A 96 -7.68 21.00 -3.82
C PRO A 96 -8.42 20.90 -5.15
N ARG A 97 -7.95 20.08 -6.09
CA ARG A 97 -8.58 19.88 -7.41
C ARG A 97 -9.20 18.50 -7.58
N MET A 98 -9.51 17.82 -6.47
CA MET A 98 -10.03 16.46 -6.52
C MET A 98 -11.33 16.34 -7.32
N GLU A 99 -12.24 17.32 -7.18
CA GLU A 99 -13.50 17.34 -7.94
C GLU A 99 -13.24 17.48 -9.45
N ALA A 100 -12.42 18.42 -9.86
CA ALA A 100 -12.08 18.58 -11.26
C ALA A 100 -11.36 17.35 -11.83
N ALA A 101 -10.48 16.73 -11.06
CA ALA A 101 -9.81 15.49 -11.48
C ALA A 101 -10.81 14.34 -11.65
N ARG A 102 -11.81 14.23 -10.78
CA ARG A 102 -12.89 13.25 -10.89
C ARG A 102 -13.70 13.45 -12.17
N ASP A 103 -14.10 14.69 -12.45
CA ASP A 103 -14.86 15.04 -13.67
C ASP A 103 -14.06 14.71 -14.95
N TRP A 104 -12.75 14.99 -14.94
CA TRP A 104 -11.88 14.65 -16.07
C TRP A 104 -11.74 13.14 -16.27
N LEU A 105 -11.57 12.37 -15.19
CA LEU A 105 -11.49 10.91 -15.27
C LEU A 105 -12.78 10.31 -15.85
N GLU A 106 -13.94 10.77 -15.40
CA GLU A 106 -15.24 10.31 -15.89
C GLU A 106 -15.48 10.73 -17.36
N THR A 107 -15.07 11.95 -17.73
CA THR A 107 -15.17 12.47 -19.11
C THR A 107 -14.31 11.65 -20.07
N GLU A 108 -13.15 11.21 -19.66
CA GLU A 108 -12.24 10.36 -20.44
C GLU A 108 -12.64 8.86 -20.39
N GLY A 109 -13.78 8.53 -19.83
CA GLY A 109 -14.37 7.19 -19.83
C GLY A 109 -13.92 6.26 -18.72
N LEU A 110 -13.19 6.77 -17.70
CA LEU A 110 -12.87 5.95 -16.53
C LEU A 110 -14.10 5.80 -15.64
N THR A 111 -14.28 4.61 -15.08
CA THR A 111 -15.41 4.29 -14.20
C THR A 111 -14.96 4.20 -12.74
N ARG A 112 -15.63 4.93 -11.85
CA ARG A 112 -15.35 4.83 -10.41
C ARG A 112 -15.83 3.49 -9.85
N ILE A 113 -14.91 2.77 -9.17
CA ILE A 113 -15.22 1.50 -8.52
C ILE A 113 -15.62 1.75 -7.07
N ARG A 114 -16.92 1.78 -6.80
CA ARG A 114 -17.45 2.13 -5.47
C ARG A 114 -17.26 1.04 -4.39
N ARG A 115 -16.96 -0.21 -4.78
CA ARG A 115 -16.88 -1.35 -3.84
C ARG A 115 -15.48 -1.64 -3.31
N THR A 116 -14.46 -1.00 -3.85
CA THR A 116 -13.05 -1.24 -3.52
C THR A 116 -12.40 -0.05 -2.84
N GLY A 117 -13.18 0.72 -2.06
CA GLY A 117 -12.61 1.84 -1.30
C GLY A 117 -11.33 1.43 -0.59
N TYR A 118 -10.31 2.25 -0.73
CA TYR A 118 -8.95 1.99 -0.26
C TYR A 118 -8.60 3.00 0.84
N PRO A 119 -9.03 2.75 2.09
CA PRO A 119 -8.73 3.67 3.18
C PRO A 119 -7.24 3.67 3.51
N THR A 120 -6.68 4.86 3.62
CA THR A 120 -5.39 5.12 4.24
C THR A 120 -5.63 5.47 5.70
N LEU A 121 -5.08 4.65 6.58
CA LEU A 121 -5.21 4.84 8.03
C LEU A 121 -3.91 5.35 8.59
N TRP A 122 -3.99 6.24 9.55
CA TRP A 122 -2.84 6.75 10.29
C TRP A 122 -3.01 6.62 11.79
N ARG A 123 -1.89 6.63 12.49
CA ARG A 123 -1.78 6.72 13.93
C ARG A 123 -0.64 7.68 14.26
N ARG A 124 -0.87 8.63 15.15
CA ARG A 124 0.13 9.65 15.51
C ARG A 124 0.75 9.39 16.87
N ASP A 125 -0.06 8.91 17.81
CA ASP A 125 0.32 8.66 19.19
C ASP A 125 -0.64 7.68 19.86
N GLY A 126 -0.45 7.44 21.16
CA GLY A 126 -1.33 6.58 21.96
C GLY A 126 -0.76 5.18 22.21
N SER A 127 -1.31 4.51 23.19
CA SER A 127 -0.96 3.13 23.50
C SER A 127 -1.71 2.16 22.60
N VAL A 128 -1.05 1.06 22.26
CA VAL A 128 -1.73 -0.07 21.61
C VAL A 128 -2.63 -0.75 22.63
N ALA A 129 -3.88 -1.00 22.24
CA ALA A 129 -4.83 -1.72 23.12
C ALA A 129 -4.26 -3.10 23.51
N PRO A 130 -4.49 -3.55 24.75
CA PRO A 130 -4.04 -4.86 25.20
C PRO A 130 -4.56 -5.97 24.27
N PHE A 131 -3.70 -6.91 23.96
CA PHE A 131 -4.04 -8.10 23.18
C PHE A 131 -3.49 -9.36 23.85
N ARG A 132 -4.02 -10.52 23.48
CA ARG A 132 -3.52 -11.82 23.92
C ARG A 132 -3.11 -12.65 22.73
N THR A 133 -1.97 -13.30 22.86
CA THR A 133 -1.49 -14.30 21.90
C THR A 133 -0.63 -15.33 22.64
N ASP A 134 -0.71 -16.56 22.20
CA ASP A 134 0.15 -17.68 22.60
C ASP A 134 1.33 -17.87 21.63
N LEU A 135 1.42 -17.01 20.60
CA LEU A 135 2.43 -17.07 19.56
C LEU A 135 3.66 -16.24 19.95
N GLU A 136 4.84 -16.74 19.61
CA GLU A 136 6.06 -15.94 19.63
C GLU A 136 6.06 -14.98 18.45
N VAL A 137 6.26 -13.68 18.70
CA VAL A 137 6.35 -12.67 17.63
C VAL A 137 7.67 -11.94 17.73
N ARG A 138 8.49 -12.06 16.68
CA ARG A 138 9.82 -11.47 16.63
C ARG A 138 10.21 -10.97 15.24
N GLU A 139 11.24 -10.13 15.23
CA GLU A 139 11.95 -9.76 14.01
C GLU A 139 12.72 -10.96 13.46
N VAL A 140 12.81 -11.08 12.15
CA VAL A 140 13.43 -12.21 11.46
C VAL A 140 14.49 -11.74 10.46
N SER A 141 15.50 -12.57 10.27
CA SER A 141 16.55 -12.35 9.29
C SER A 141 16.09 -12.68 7.87
N VAL A 142 16.90 -12.28 6.88
CA VAL A 142 16.65 -12.63 5.46
C VAL A 142 16.61 -14.14 5.27
N ASP A 143 17.52 -14.89 5.91
CA ASP A 143 17.58 -16.35 5.79
C ASP A 143 16.32 -17.01 6.34
N GLU A 144 15.78 -16.52 7.46
CA GLU A 144 14.52 -16.99 8.02
C GLU A 144 13.35 -16.67 7.12
N VAL A 145 13.33 -15.48 6.49
CA VAL A 145 12.30 -15.11 5.50
C VAL A 145 12.33 -16.08 4.33
N VAL A 146 13.51 -16.39 3.78
CA VAL A 146 13.66 -17.33 2.67
C VAL A 146 13.25 -18.76 3.08
N ALA A 147 13.67 -19.23 4.25
CA ALA A 147 13.36 -20.56 4.75
C ALA A 147 11.88 -20.80 5.03
N ALA A 148 11.13 -19.72 5.35
CA ALA A 148 9.70 -19.80 5.63
C ALA A 148 8.81 -19.76 4.37
N ARG A 149 9.39 -19.55 3.17
CA ARG A 149 8.66 -19.30 1.93
C ARG A 149 7.55 -20.30 1.63
N ASP A 150 7.83 -21.58 1.80
CA ASP A 150 6.89 -22.64 1.44
C ASP A 150 5.93 -23.04 2.59
N GLN A 151 6.02 -22.33 3.72
CA GLN A 151 5.24 -22.64 4.92
C GLN A 151 4.03 -21.71 5.12
N LEU A 152 3.91 -20.70 4.28
CA LEU A 152 2.88 -19.66 4.38
C LEU A 152 2.12 -19.52 3.06
N ASP A 153 0.79 -19.59 3.15
CA ASP A 153 -0.12 -19.40 2.02
C ASP A 153 -0.45 -17.92 1.88
N ASP A 154 0.25 -17.17 1.00
CA ASP A 154 -0.10 -15.78 0.86
C ASP A 154 0.28 -15.12 -0.47
N THR A 155 -0.65 -14.29 -0.95
CA THR A 155 -0.46 -13.42 -2.10
C THR A 155 0.46 -12.22 -1.82
N MET A 156 0.63 -11.84 -0.55
CA MET A 156 1.52 -10.74 -0.14
C MET A 156 3.00 -11.15 -0.07
N TRP A 157 3.27 -12.43 -0.17
CA TRP A 157 4.60 -13.01 -0.05
C TRP A 157 5.65 -12.43 -1.01
N PRO A 158 5.36 -12.18 -2.29
CA PRO A 158 6.36 -11.61 -3.19
C PRO A 158 6.93 -10.28 -2.72
N GLY A 159 6.09 -9.34 -2.30
CA GLY A 159 6.53 -8.04 -1.78
C GLY A 159 7.29 -8.15 -0.46
N TYR A 160 6.84 -9.03 0.45
CA TYR A 160 7.51 -9.32 1.70
C TYR A 160 8.92 -9.88 1.45
N LEU A 161 9.05 -10.87 0.57
CA LEU A 161 10.32 -11.52 0.25
C LEU A 161 11.30 -10.55 -0.43
N ARG A 162 10.83 -9.75 -1.38
CA ARG A 162 11.68 -8.81 -2.13
C ARG A 162 12.22 -7.66 -1.30
N SER A 163 11.51 -7.26 -0.26
CA SER A 163 11.95 -6.23 0.67
C SER A 163 12.92 -6.74 1.73
N ALA A 164 13.08 -8.06 1.89
CA ALA A 164 13.95 -8.64 2.90
C ALA A 164 15.42 -8.23 2.70
N GLY A 165 16.05 -7.80 3.79
CA GLY A 165 17.43 -7.34 3.80
C GLY A 165 17.67 -5.95 3.20
N LYS A 166 16.67 -5.27 2.68
CA LYS A 166 16.81 -3.91 2.19
C LYS A 166 16.79 -2.89 3.33
N GLN A 167 17.55 -1.82 3.17
CA GLN A 167 17.62 -0.74 4.16
C GLN A 167 16.25 -0.15 4.42
N ASN A 168 15.92 0.12 5.68
CA ASN A 168 14.65 0.66 6.16
C ASN A 168 13.46 -0.31 6.07
N PHE A 169 13.72 -1.60 5.86
CA PHE A 169 12.70 -2.65 5.93
C PHE A 169 12.97 -3.59 7.11
N PHE A 170 11.94 -3.85 7.89
CA PHE A 170 11.99 -4.72 9.06
C PHE A 170 10.92 -5.80 8.91
N HIS A 171 11.32 -7.05 9.03
CA HIS A 171 10.47 -8.20 8.80
C HIS A 171 10.16 -8.91 10.10
N TYR A 172 8.92 -9.26 10.30
CA TYR A 172 8.42 -9.92 11.50
C TYR A 172 7.64 -11.17 11.12
N MET A 173 7.74 -12.17 11.97
CA MET A 173 6.91 -13.37 11.91
C MET A 173 6.31 -13.69 13.27
N ALA A 174 5.14 -14.33 13.25
CA ALA A 174 4.58 -15.01 14.39
C ALA A 174 4.80 -16.51 14.23
N PHE A 175 5.18 -17.17 15.31
CA PHE A 175 5.51 -18.59 15.35
C PHE A 175 4.63 -19.36 16.34
N ASP A 176 4.25 -20.57 15.96
CA ASP A 176 3.65 -21.60 16.78
C ASP A 176 4.72 -22.68 17.01
N GLY A 177 5.44 -22.63 18.12
CA GLY A 177 6.70 -23.34 18.27
C GLY A 177 7.73 -22.90 17.21
N ALA A 178 8.21 -23.84 16.39
CA ALA A 178 9.14 -23.53 15.30
C ALA A 178 8.46 -23.18 13.96
N ARG A 179 7.13 -23.29 13.88
CA ARG A 179 6.38 -23.13 12.63
C ARG A 179 5.93 -21.67 12.45
N PRO A 180 6.31 -20.99 11.36
CA PRO A 180 5.80 -19.66 11.06
C PRO A 180 4.31 -19.74 10.68
N VAL A 181 3.50 -18.83 11.21
CA VAL A 181 2.04 -18.81 11.01
C VAL A 181 1.53 -17.49 10.47
N ALA A 182 2.29 -16.42 10.62
CA ALA A 182 1.94 -15.10 10.09
C ALA A 182 3.20 -14.28 9.79
N ILE A 183 3.08 -13.37 8.85
CA ILE A 183 4.11 -12.41 8.45
C ILE A 183 3.61 -10.98 8.56
N ALA A 184 4.55 -10.05 8.69
CA ALA A 184 4.30 -8.63 8.51
C ALA A 184 5.61 -7.88 8.28
N ALA A 185 5.59 -6.81 7.50
CA ALA A 185 6.74 -5.94 7.30
C ALA A 185 6.43 -4.50 7.72
N LEU A 186 7.47 -3.80 8.13
CA LEU A 186 7.50 -2.36 8.35
C LEU A 186 8.49 -1.76 7.36
N CYS A 187 8.08 -0.69 6.70
CA CYS A 187 8.97 0.17 5.94
C CYS A 187 9.07 1.53 6.64
N VAL A 188 10.27 2.06 6.79
CA VAL A 188 10.51 3.40 7.31
C VAL A 188 10.91 4.32 6.16
N PHE A 189 10.13 5.37 5.94
CA PHE A 189 10.36 6.35 4.89
C PHE A 189 10.12 7.76 5.43
N GLU A 190 11.13 8.62 5.37
CA GLU A 190 11.12 9.93 6.03
C GLU A 190 10.73 9.75 7.51
N ASP A 191 9.65 10.37 7.96
CA ASP A 191 9.09 10.28 9.30
C ASP A 191 7.89 9.31 9.41
N ILE A 192 7.66 8.50 8.39
CA ILE A 192 6.56 7.52 8.32
C ILE A 192 7.04 6.10 8.64
N GLY A 193 6.39 5.43 9.57
CA GLY A 193 6.42 3.98 9.72
C GLY A 193 5.25 3.35 8.95
N TYR A 194 5.52 2.80 7.75
CA TYR A 194 4.49 2.18 6.91
C TYR A 194 4.35 0.68 7.20
N LEU A 195 3.21 0.30 7.78
CA LEU A 195 2.89 -1.09 8.11
C LEU A 195 2.37 -1.81 6.86
N MET A 196 3.19 -2.64 6.23
CA MET A 196 2.91 -3.30 4.96
C MET A 196 2.93 -4.82 5.05
N ALA A 197 2.52 -5.49 3.98
CA ALA A 197 2.70 -6.92 3.70
C ALA A 197 2.36 -7.85 4.88
N ALA A 198 1.16 -7.75 5.43
CA ALA A 198 0.73 -8.53 6.58
C ALA A 198 -0.26 -9.62 6.21
N ALA A 199 0.02 -10.86 6.62
CA ALA A 199 -0.87 -12.01 6.42
C ALA A 199 -0.78 -13.04 7.53
N THR A 200 -1.81 -13.87 7.66
CA THR A 200 -1.87 -15.00 8.59
C THR A 200 -2.49 -16.19 7.89
N ASN A 201 -1.85 -17.36 7.98
CA ASN A 201 -2.40 -18.60 7.47
C ASN A 201 -3.84 -18.80 7.95
N ALA A 202 -4.72 -19.25 7.08
CA ALA A 202 -6.16 -19.37 7.37
C ALA A 202 -6.46 -20.18 8.65
N ARG A 203 -5.75 -21.29 8.86
CA ARG A 203 -5.91 -22.18 10.02
C ARG A 203 -5.41 -21.58 11.35
N ASP A 204 -4.56 -20.56 11.29
CA ASP A 204 -3.90 -19.94 12.46
C ASP A 204 -4.50 -18.57 12.82
N ARG A 205 -5.62 -18.21 12.20
CA ARG A 205 -6.34 -16.97 12.50
C ARG A 205 -6.96 -16.99 13.89
N GLN A 206 -7.37 -15.82 14.38
CA GLN A 206 -8.02 -15.61 15.69
C GLN A 206 -7.15 -15.91 16.93
N ARG A 207 -5.83 -16.07 16.76
CA ARG A 207 -4.85 -16.27 17.84
C ARG A 207 -4.07 -15.01 18.21
N GLY A 208 -4.51 -13.83 17.78
CA GLY A 208 -3.87 -12.54 18.12
C GLY A 208 -2.61 -12.22 17.31
N ALA A 209 -2.20 -13.04 16.33
CA ALA A 209 -0.98 -12.86 15.52
C ALA A 209 -0.89 -11.44 14.92
N GLN A 210 -1.93 -10.99 14.21
CA GLN A 210 -1.92 -9.68 13.56
C GLN A 210 -1.85 -8.52 14.57
N GLN A 211 -2.50 -8.60 15.70
CA GLN A 211 -2.42 -7.58 16.74
C GLN A 211 -1.01 -7.47 17.29
N ALA A 212 -0.37 -8.61 17.57
CA ALA A 212 1.01 -8.66 18.04
C ALA A 212 2.01 -8.12 16.99
N LEU A 213 1.83 -8.50 15.72
CA LEU A 213 2.63 -8.00 14.61
C LEU A 213 2.45 -6.49 14.39
N ILE A 214 1.24 -5.95 14.54
CA ILE A 214 0.98 -4.51 14.49
C ILE A 214 1.73 -3.82 15.63
N ALA A 215 1.60 -4.30 16.88
CA ALA A 215 2.25 -3.71 18.05
C ALA A 215 3.78 -3.68 17.91
N ARG A 216 4.39 -4.77 17.40
CA ARG A 216 5.85 -4.82 17.16
C ARG A 216 6.30 -3.81 16.13
N ARG A 217 5.55 -3.65 15.04
CA ARG A 217 5.88 -2.68 13.98
C ARG A 217 5.71 -1.23 14.45
N ILE A 218 4.68 -0.94 15.24
CA ILE A 218 4.49 0.38 15.87
C ILE A 218 5.70 0.70 16.76
N ALA A 219 6.04 -0.18 17.70
CA ALA A 219 7.17 0.02 18.60
C ALA A 219 8.49 0.23 17.85
N ARG A 220 8.71 -0.49 16.75
CA ARG A 220 9.91 -0.29 15.93
C ARG A 220 9.89 1.05 15.20
N ALA A 221 8.75 1.46 14.63
CA ALA A 221 8.62 2.76 13.97
C ALA A 221 8.89 3.91 14.95
N GLU A 222 8.38 3.83 16.18
CA GLU A 222 8.65 4.79 17.25
C GLU A 222 10.13 4.83 17.63
N GLN A 223 10.79 3.68 17.78
CA GLN A 223 12.25 3.58 18.02
C GLN A 223 13.08 4.20 16.88
N MET A 224 12.58 4.12 15.64
CA MET A 224 13.22 4.74 14.48
C MET A 224 12.94 6.24 14.35
N GLY A 225 12.18 6.83 15.28
CA GLY A 225 11.84 8.26 15.28
C GLY A 225 10.72 8.64 14.32
N CYS A 226 9.91 7.66 13.85
CA CYS A 226 8.76 7.98 13.01
C CYS A 226 7.71 8.75 13.82
N SER A 227 7.29 9.91 13.33
CA SER A 227 6.26 10.73 13.95
C SER A 227 4.84 10.24 13.67
N ILE A 228 4.69 9.35 12.69
CA ILE A 228 3.42 8.82 12.26
C ILE A 228 3.56 7.37 11.78
N GLN A 229 2.58 6.54 12.09
CA GLN A 229 2.43 5.21 11.50
C GLN A 229 1.26 5.22 10.53
N VAL A 230 1.46 4.59 9.36
CA VAL A 230 0.46 4.52 8.30
C VAL A 230 0.26 3.08 7.87
N SER A 231 -0.95 2.72 7.55
CA SER A 231 -1.29 1.44 6.92
C SER A 231 -2.44 1.64 5.93
N GLU A 232 -2.51 0.77 4.96
CA GLU A 232 -3.57 0.77 3.96
C GLU A 232 -4.24 -0.61 3.91
N THR A 233 -5.54 -0.62 3.66
CA THR A 233 -6.31 -1.85 3.54
C THR A 233 -7.48 -1.63 2.59
N LEU A 234 -8.31 -2.64 2.39
CA LEU A 234 -9.57 -2.55 1.65
C LEU A 234 -10.73 -2.63 2.63
N TYR A 235 -11.82 -1.90 2.41
CA TYR A 235 -13.01 -2.02 3.26
C TYR A 235 -13.57 -3.44 3.30
N MET A 236 -13.46 -4.19 2.21
CA MET A 236 -13.86 -5.59 2.17
C MET A 236 -13.03 -6.51 3.08
N LEU A 237 -11.86 -6.06 3.53
CA LEU A 237 -11.01 -6.76 4.50
C LEU A 237 -11.31 -6.27 5.93
N GLU A 238 -12.57 -6.38 6.36
CA GLU A 238 -13.03 -5.87 7.64
C GLU A 238 -12.17 -6.30 8.84
N HIS A 239 -11.65 -7.54 8.82
CA HIS A 239 -10.78 -8.03 9.88
C HIS A 239 -9.45 -7.27 9.95
N SER A 240 -8.88 -6.86 8.81
CA SER A 240 -7.68 -6.03 8.74
C SER A 240 -7.97 -4.64 9.30
N LEU A 241 -9.05 -4.01 8.82
CA LEU A 241 -9.48 -2.69 9.26
C LEU A 241 -9.70 -2.65 10.78
N ARG A 242 -10.47 -3.62 11.33
CA ARG A 242 -10.72 -3.71 12.78
C ARG A 242 -9.44 -3.91 13.60
N ASN A 243 -8.47 -4.67 13.11
CA ASN A 243 -7.20 -4.87 13.82
C ASN A 243 -6.39 -3.57 13.88
N LEU A 244 -6.35 -2.79 12.80
CA LEU A 244 -5.70 -1.48 12.76
C LEU A 244 -6.42 -0.49 13.70
N GLN A 245 -7.74 -0.42 13.66
CA GLN A 245 -8.53 0.45 14.54
C GLN A 245 -8.31 0.13 16.03
N ARG A 246 -8.25 -1.16 16.40
CA ARG A 246 -7.92 -1.58 17.78
C ARG A 246 -6.51 -1.17 18.21
N ALA A 247 -5.60 -1.00 17.27
CA ALA A 247 -4.25 -0.51 17.52
C ALA A 247 -4.14 1.03 17.51
N GLY A 248 -5.29 1.73 17.47
CA GLY A 248 -5.34 3.20 17.52
C GLY A 248 -5.18 3.89 16.17
N PHE A 249 -5.30 3.14 15.06
CA PHE A 249 -5.37 3.77 13.74
C PHE A 249 -6.76 4.31 13.49
N GLU A 250 -6.82 5.49 12.91
CA GLU A 250 -8.03 6.13 12.40
C GLU A 250 -7.92 6.35 10.89
N GLU A 251 -9.02 6.46 10.22
CA GLU A 251 -9.03 6.74 8.79
C GLU A 251 -8.62 8.19 8.55
N ALA A 252 -7.55 8.38 7.80
CA ALA A 252 -7.09 9.68 7.38
C ALA A 252 -7.84 10.15 6.14
N TYR A 253 -7.95 9.28 5.14
CA TYR A 253 -8.72 9.51 3.92
C TYR A 253 -8.95 8.19 3.16
N GLU A 254 -9.91 8.23 2.24
CA GLU A 254 -10.13 7.18 1.24
C GLU A 254 -9.50 7.59 -0.10
N LYS A 255 -8.82 6.66 -0.75
CA LYS A 255 -8.46 6.78 -2.17
C LYS A 255 -9.67 6.36 -3.00
N GLU A 256 -10.12 7.22 -3.89
CA GLU A 256 -11.10 6.84 -4.91
C GLU A 256 -10.40 6.09 -6.02
N VAL A 257 -10.94 4.94 -6.38
CA VAL A 257 -10.36 4.10 -7.44
C VAL A 257 -11.20 4.20 -8.68
N PHE A 258 -10.57 4.62 -9.76
CA PHE A 258 -11.16 4.63 -11.11
C PHE A 258 -10.50 3.56 -11.96
N GLU A 259 -11.29 2.93 -12.82
CA GLU A 259 -10.86 1.89 -13.72
C GLU A 259 -11.05 2.33 -15.16
N TRP A 260 -10.03 2.06 -15.98
CA TRP A 260 -10.10 2.13 -17.42
C TRP A 260 -9.96 0.74 -18.05
N ASN A 261 -10.83 0.43 -19.01
CA ASN A 261 -10.79 -0.79 -19.81
C ASN A 261 -10.89 -0.40 -21.29
N ALA A 262 -9.98 -0.98 -22.13
CA ALA A 262 -9.99 -0.79 -23.58
C ALA A 262 -11.14 -1.57 -24.22
#